data_f61260eb4dbfba93cf891f9474dbb311
#
_entry.id   f61260eb4dbfba93cf891f9474dbb311
#
_cell.length_a   1.000
_cell.length_b   1.000
_cell.length_c   1.000
_cell.angle_alpha   90.00
_cell.angle_beta   90.00
_cell.angle_gamma   90.00
#
_symmetry.space_group_name_H-M   'P 1'
#
loop_
_entity.id
_entity.type
_entity.pdbx_description
1 polymer ?
#
loop_
_entity_poly.entity_id
_entity_poly.type
_entity_poly.pdbx_seq_one_letter_code
_entity_poly.pdbx_strand_id
1 'polypeptide(L)'
;LAEAIAPETLWVEDDFRLHNHGALHWGGCFCKEHMKLYCALLGKTVDVKTFTRGMATNAEGGAYRRAYYEVNRREMRALSEYFGNSLRKRFPKMKIGLMSSDPKLHSIEGRDWKGVLCGLGGDTPIDRIHLPMYRQYCAQDYCWNFNDVSMSTRALVPENTTVLPEVENAMFSPYTKSVSTTRFQVESSLALLPKGVTLDLDCFAGNGIVAEFGYGNALAEIKDYLNAFLDLDLRFSQLTGISVLVSEDVFLRSK
;
A
#
# COMPACT_ATOMS: atom_id res chain seq x y z
N LEU A 1 13.70 -7.38 -18.59
CA LEU A 1 12.82 -8.37 -17.98
C LEU A 1 11.43 -8.35 -18.63
N ALA A 2 10.73 -7.21 -18.64
CA ALA A 2 9.40 -7.09 -19.24
C ALA A 2 9.36 -7.49 -20.73
N GLU A 3 10.41 -7.20 -21.51
CA GLU A 3 10.51 -7.65 -22.90
C GLU A 3 10.62 -9.17 -23.05
N ALA A 4 11.33 -9.82 -22.13
CA ALA A 4 11.56 -11.26 -22.20
C ALA A 4 10.35 -12.07 -21.71
N ILE A 5 9.58 -11.53 -20.75
CA ILE A 5 8.48 -12.25 -20.07
C ILE A 5 7.13 -11.81 -20.64
N ALA A 6 7.01 -10.57 -21.15
CA ALA A 6 5.76 -9.95 -21.61
C ALA A 6 4.60 -10.12 -20.60
N PRO A 7 4.75 -9.69 -19.34
CA PRO A 7 3.73 -9.87 -18.32
C PRO A 7 2.49 -9.06 -18.64
N GLU A 8 1.31 -9.56 -18.26
CA GLU A 8 0.08 -8.78 -18.32
C GLU A 8 0.08 -7.63 -17.30
N THR A 9 0.60 -7.90 -16.11
CA THR A 9 0.69 -6.93 -15.02
C THR A 9 2.10 -6.92 -14.45
N LEU A 10 2.65 -5.71 -14.27
CA LEU A 10 3.87 -5.47 -13.52
C LEU A 10 3.49 -4.90 -12.15
N TRP A 11 3.94 -5.54 -11.10
CA TRP A 11 3.77 -5.06 -9.74
C TRP A 11 4.99 -4.25 -9.30
N VAL A 12 4.72 -3.05 -8.79
CA VAL A 12 5.70 -2.23 -8.10
C VAL A 12 5.55 -2.52 -6.61
N GLU A 13 6.62 -2.92 -6.00
CA GLU A 13 6.69 -3.38 -4.63
C GLU A 13 6.45 -2.23 -3.63
N ASP A 14 6.06 -2.53 -2.39
CA ASP A 14 5.70 -1.54 -1.37
C ASP A 14 6.90 -0.70 -0.90
N ASP A 15 8.13 -1.15 -1.17
CA ASP A 15 9.36 -0.38 -0.99
C ASP A 15 9.53 0.80 -1.98
N PHE A 16 8.54 1.03 -2.85
CA PHE A 16 8.46 2.25 -3.64
C PHE A 16 8.14 3.45 -2.74
N ARG A 17 9.15 3.88 -1.99
CA ARG A 17 9.07 4.90 -0.95
C ARG A 17 10.43 5.55 -0.69
N LEU A 18 10.44 6.74 -0.08
CA LEU A 18 11.66 7.49 0.25
C LEU A 18 12.18 7.20 1.66
N HIS A 19 11.38 6.56 2.51
CA HIS A 19 11.82 6.18 3.84
C HIS A 19 12.31 4.73 3.88
N ASN A 20 13.14 4.40 4.87
CA ASN A 20 13.69 3.05 5.03
C ASN A 20 12.88 2.23 6.05
N HIS A 21 13.03 0.90 6.01
CA HIS A 21 12.57 -0.01 7.05
C HIS A 21 13.33 0.10 8.38
N GLY A 22 14.37 0.89 8.45
CA GLY A 22 15.25 0.97 9.61
C GLY A 22 14.70 1.75 10.80
N ALA A 23 15.48 1.78 11.87
CA ALA A 23 15.15 2.40 13.15
C ALA A 23 14.96 3.94 13.10
N LEU A 24 15.29 4.57 11.99
CA LEU A 24 15.10 6.00 11.79
C LEU A 24 13.70 6.25 11.23
N HIS A 25 12.78 6.65 12.08
CA HIS A 25 11.40 7.02 11.71
C HIS A 25 11.31 8.15 10.68
N TRP A 26 12.38 8.92 10.49
CA TRP A 26 12.51 10.01 9.53
C TRP A 26 13.55 9.63 8.47
N GLY A 27 13.41 8.46 7.88
CA GLY A 27 14.15 8.11 6.68
C GLY A 27 13.81 9.08 5.56
N GLY A 28 14.71 9.30 4.65
CA GLY A 28 14.52 10.19 3.53
C GLY A 28 15.85 10.77 3.08
N CYS A 29 15.82 11.60 2.06
CA CYS A 29 17.03 12.15 1.48
C CYS A 29 17.26 13.58 1.97
N PHE A 30 18.40 13.80 2.60
CA PHE A 30 18.91 15.13 2.98
C PHE A 30 20.14 15.53 2.16
N CYS A 31 20.23 15.06 0.92
CA CYS A 31 21.30 15.45 0.02
C CYS A 31 21.18 16.94 -0.36
N LYS A 32 22.23 17.47 -0.95
CA LYS A 32 22.30 18.88 -1.33
C LYS A 32 21.11 19.35 -2.17
N GLU A 33 20.61 18.50 -3.07
CA GLU A 33 19.49 18.85 -3.94
C GLU A 33 18.16 18.89 -3.17
N HIS A 34 17.86 17.87 -2.35
CA HIS A 34 16.67 17.90 -1.51
C HIS A 34 16.70 19.03 -0.49
N MET A 35 17.85 19.32 0.11
CA MET A 35 17.99 20.47 1.01
C MET A 35 17.69 21.80 0.33
N LYS A 36 18.05 21.99 -0.94
CA LYS A 36 17.64 23.18 -1.71
C LYS A 36 16.13 23.30 -1.83
N LEU A 37 15.45 22.17 -2.14
CA LEU A 37 13.99 22.15 -2.27
C LEU A 37 13.30 22.44 -0.93
N TYR A 38 13.76 21.83 0.15
CA TYR A 38 13.25 22.10 1.51
C TYR A 38 13.43 23.57 1.90
N CYS A 39 14.63 24.13 1.68
CA CYS A 39 14.93 25.53 1.98
C CYS A 39 14.08 26.49 1.15
N ALA A 40 13.81 26.17 -0.12
CA ALA A 40 12.94 26.98 -0.96
C ALA A 40 11.50 27.03 -0.41
N LEU A 41 10.95 25.90 0.06
CA LEU A 41 9.62 25.87 0.69
C LEU A 41 9.59 26.56 2.07
N LEU A 42 10.71 26.52 2.81
CA LEU A 42 10.83 27.23 4.08
C LEU A 42 11.01 28.75 3.92
N GLY A 43 11.39 29.22 2.74
CA GLY A 43 11.76 30.62 2.50
C GLY A 43 13.06 31.05 3.22
N LYS A 44 13.88 30.11 3.68
CA LYS A 44 15.17 30.36 4.37
C LYS A 44 16.17 29.22 4.11
N THR A 45 17.45 29.55 4.06
CA THR A 45 18.53 28.58 3.93
C THR A 45 18.94 28.06 5.30
N VAL A 46 18.93 26.75 5.47
CA VAL A 46 19.36 26.05 6.67
C VAL A 46 20.21 24.83 6.32
N ASP A 47 21.07 24.41 7.22
CA ASP A 47 21.81 23.17 7.09
C ASP A 47 20.97 21.95 7.52
N VAL A 48 21.44 20.74 7.23
CA VAL A 48 20.75 19.47 7.56
C VAL A 48 20.47 19.36 9.05
N LYS A 49 21.44 19.74 9.90
CA LYS A 49 21.29 19.65 11.37
C LYS A 49 20.18 20.57 11.88
N THR A 50 20.13 21.79 11.37
CA THR A 50 19.07 22.76 11.71
C THR A 50 17.73 22.29 11.19
N PHE A 51 17.68 21.74 9.96
CA PHE A 51 16.45 21.24 9.37
C PHE A 51 15.88 20.07 10.17
N THR A 52 16.68 19.04 10.44
CA THR A 52 16.24 17.85 11.19
C THR A 52 15.84 18.17 12.63
N ARG A 53 16.57 19.09 13.28
CA ARG A 53 16.17 19.60 14.60
C ARG A 53 14.83 20.34 14.53
N GLY A 54 14.62 21.17 13.50
CA GLY A 54 13.36 21.86 13.27
C GLY A 54 12.18 20.89 13.07
N MET A 55 12.40 19.76 12.41
CA MET A 55 11.38 18.71 12.27
C MET A 55 11.02 18.06 13.61
N ALA A 56 11.98 17.92 14.51
CA ALA A 56 11.80 17.26 15.80
C ALA A 56 11.15 18.15 16.87
N THR A 57 11.17 19.48 16.71
CA THR A 57 10.63 20.43 17.70
C THR A 57 9.18 20.79 17.43
N ASN A 58 8.37 20.94 18.50
CA ASN A 58 6.94 21.25 18.36
C ASN A 58 6.64 22.70 17.93
N ALA A 59 7.44 23.65 18.30
CA ALA A 59 7.15 25.09 18.07
C ALA A 59 7.26 25.48 16.58
N GLU A 60 8.31 25.02 15.90
CA GLU A 60 8.55 25.32 14.48
C GLU A 60 8.39 24.08 13.58
N GLY A 61 8.24 22.89 14.18
CA GLY A 61 8.25 21.62 13.49
C GLY A 61 7.20 21.51 12.37
N GLY A 62 6.08 22.20 12.51
CA GLY A 62 5.04 22.20 11.48
C GLY A 62 5.50 22.74 10.12
N ALA A 63 6.33 23.79 10.07
CA ALA A 63 6.84 24.32 8.81
C ALA A 63 7.90 23.40 8.18
N TYR A 64 8.83 22.90 8.98
CA TYR A 64 9.87 21.99 8.52
C TYR A 64 9.30 20.65 8.03
N ARG A 65 8.36 20.07 8.80
CA ARG A 65 7.66 18.85 8.40
C ARG A 65 6.85 19.04 7.12
N ARG A 66 6.10 20.14 6.99
CA ARG A 66 5.39 20.45 5.75
C ARG A 66 6.32 20.56 4.55
N ALA A 67 7.45 21.24 4.70
CA ALA A 67 8.44 21.34 3.63
C ALA A 67 8.99 19.96 3.23
N TYR A 68 9.30 19.11 4.22
CA TYR A 68 9.75 17.74 3.99
C TYR A 68 8.70 16.91 3.24
N TYR A 69 7.47 16.85 3.75
CA TYR A 69 6.41 16.06 3.13
C TYR A 69 6.06 16.55 1.73
N GLU A 70 5.97 17.83 1.53
CA GLU A 70 5.61 18.39 0.23
C GLU A 70 6.68 18.10 -0.85
N VAL A 71 7.96 18.17 -0.52
CA VAL A 71 9.02 17.77 -1.45
C VAL A 71 8.91 16.28 -1.75
N ASN A 72 8.80 15.44 -0.73
CA ASN A 72 8.70 14.00 -0.92
C ASN A 72 7.47 13.60 -1.75
N ARG A 73 6.31 14.23 -1.49
CA ARG A 73 5.09 14.04 -2.30
C ARG A 73 5.34 14.33 -3.78
N ARG A 74 5.94 15.47 -4.07
CA ARG A 74 6.22 15.88 -5.45
C ARG A 74 7.20 14.94 -6.14
N GLU A 75 8.27 14.57 -5.44
CA GLU A 75 9.28 13.66 -5.99
C GLU A 75 8.71 12.26 -6.25
N MET A 76 7.97 11.69 -5.31
CA MET A 76 7.36 10.36 -5.48
C MET A 76 6.29 10.36 -6.58
N ARG A 77 5.50 11.41 -6.68
CA ARG A 77 4.54 11.58 -7.77
C ARG A 77 5.26 11.69 -9.12
N ALA A 78 6.23 12.56 -9.24
CA ALA A 78 7.00 12.74 -10.48
C ALA A 78 7.70 11.44 -10.90
N LEU A 79 8.26 10.69 -9.94
CA LEU A 79 8.88 9.40 -10.19
C LEU A 79 7.84 8.37 -10.69
N SER A 80 6.66 8.34 -10.08
CA SER A 80 5.56 7.44 -10.49
C SER A 80 5.11 7.74 -11.92
N GLU A 81 4.93 9.02 -12.24
CA GLU A 81 4.55 9.48 -13.59
C GLU A 81 5.62 9.14 -14.62
N TYR A 82 6.89 9.38 -14.30
CA TYR A 82 8.02 9.05 -15.17
C TYR A 82 8.10 7.56 -15.45
N PHE A 83 8.05 6.74 -14.39
CA PHE A 83 8.11 5.29 -14.48
C PHE A 83 6.92 4.72 -15.26
N GLY A 84 5.71 5.10 -14.88
CA GLY A 84 4.49 4.65 -15.52
C GLY A 84 4.41 5.05 -16.99
N ASN A 85 4.73 6.30 -17.32
CA ASN A 85 4.73 6.78 -18.71
C ASN A 85 5.78 6.07 -19.58
N SER A 86 6.98 5.83 -19.02
CA SER A 86 8.06 5.15 -19.74
C SER A 86 7.67 3.71 -20.08
N LEU A 87 7.04 3.01 -19.14
CA LEU A 87 6.58 1.63 -19.35
C LEU A 87 5.39 1.56 -20.30
N ARG A 88 4.36 2.38 -20.11
CA ARG A 88 3.18 2.42 -21.01
C ARG A 88 3.55 2.76 -22.45
N LYS A 89 4.52 3.63 -22.66
CA LYS A 89 5.02 3.95 -24.00
C LYS A 89 5.62 2.73 -24.70
N ARG A 90 6.31 1.87 -23.93
CA ARG A 90 7.00 0.70 -24.48
C ARG A 90 6.12 -0.55 -24.50
N PHE A 91 5.23 -0.68 -23.51
CA PHE A 91 4.35 -1.83 -23.31
C PHE A 91 2.90 -1.37 -23.09
N PRO A 92 2.21 -0.88 -24.15
CA PRO A 92 0.92 -0.21 -24.01
C PRO A 92 -0.22 -1.10 -23.49
N LYS A 93 -0.05 -2.42 -23.54
CA LYS A 93 -1.04 -3.39 -23.00
C LYS A 93 -0.74 -3.85 -21.58
N MET A 94 0.46 -3.58 -21.08
CA MET A 94 0.87 -4.00 -19.73
C MET A 94 0.24 -3.08 -18.68
N LYS A 95 -0.41 -3.68 -17.72
CA LYS A 95 -0.91 -2.98 -16.54
C LYS A 95 0.20 -2.78 -15.52
N ILE A 96 0.12 -1.72 -14.73
CA ILE A 96 1.08 -1.44 -13.67
C ILE A 96 0.30 -1.27 -12.37
N GLY A 97 0.57 -2.12 -11.41
CA GLY A 97 -0.03 -2.10 -10.08
C GLY A 97 0.99 -1.74 -9.00
N LEU A 98 0.52 -1.15 -7.93
CA LEU A 98 1.29 -0.89 -6.71
C LEU A 98 0.93 -1.94 -5.67
N MET A 99 1.91 -2.48 -4.99
CA MET A 99 1.74 -3.17 -3.72
C MET A 99 1.78 -2.11 -2.63
N SER A 100 0.70 -1.97 -1.88
CA SER A 100 0.64 -0.98 -0.80
C SER A 100 0.76 -1.64 0.56
N SER A 101 1.39 -0.95 1.49
CA SER A 101 1.53 -1.37 2.88
C SER A 101 0.82 -0.40 3.83
N ASP A 102 1.12 -0.47 5.12
CA ASP A 102 0.48 0.35 6.16
C ASP A 102 0.54 1.86 5.81
N PRO A 103 -0.61 2.54 5.69
CA PRO A 103 -0.66 3.96 5.36
C PRO A 103 0.05 4.84 6.39
N LYS A 104 0.21 4.40 7.64
CA LYS A 104 0.98 5.13 8.66
C LYS A 104 2.46 5.21 8.31
N LEU A 105 3.02 4.13 7.76
CA LEU A 105 4.41 4.12 7.30
C LEU A 105 4.60 5.09 6.14
N HIS A 106 3.67 5.10 5.19
CA HIS A 106 3.74 5.99 4.04
C HIS A 106 3.44 7.45 4.37
N SER A 107 2.73 7.72 5.47
CA SER A 107 2.48 9.08 5.94
C SER A 107 3.78 9.81 6.35
N ILE A 108 4.82 9.07 6.75
CA ILE A 108 6.14 9.63 7.10
C ILE A 108 6.78 10.37 5.92
N GLU A 109 6.52 9.92 4.71
CA GLU A 109 6.99 10.58 3.48
C GLU A 109 5.97 11.53 2.86
N GLY A 110 4.76 11.65 3.44
CA GLY A 110 3.69 12.48 2.88
C GLY A 110 3.15 11.93 1.57
N ARG A 111 2.92 10.62 1.47
CA ARG A 111 2.49 9.96 0.22
C ARG A 111 1.24 10.60 -0.37
N ASP A 112 1.29 10.94 -1.65
CA ASP A 112 0.13 11.29 -2.48
C ASP A 112 -0.42 9.99 -3.09
N TRP A 113 -1.34 9.33 -2.41
CA TRP A 113 -1.90 8.05 -2.84
C TRP A 113 -2.48 8.12 -4.25
N LYS A 114 -3.30 9.14 -4.52
CA LYS A 114 -3.89 9.35 -5.85
C LYS A 114 -2.82 9.63 -6.90
N GLY A 115 -1.89 10.53 -6.61
CA GLY A 115 -0.83 10.90 -7.55
C GLY A 115 0.09 9.74 -7.88
N VAL A 116 0.48 8.94 -6.89
CA VAL A 116 1.33 7.77 -7.08
C VAL A 116 0.61 6.67 -7.88
N LEU A 117 -0.61 6.32 -7.50
CA LEU A 117 -1.38 5.26 -8.17
C LEU A 117 -1.72 5.64 -9.63
N CYS A 118 -2.22 6.87 -9.86
CA CYS A 118 -2.49 7.34 -11.21
C CYS A 118 -1.21 7.55 -12.04
N GLY A 119 -0.12 7.96 -11.42
CA GLY A 119 1.19 8.06 -12.07
C GLY A 119 1.64 6.70 -12.61
N LEU A 120 1.56 5.65 -11.80
CA LEU A 120 1.90 4.28 -12.20
C LEU A 120 0.88 3.71 -13.20
N GLY A 121 -0.39 3.66 -12.84
CA GLY A 121 -1.44 2.93 -13.57
C GLY A 121 -2.19 3.74 -14.63
N GLY A 122 -2.00 5.08 -14.70
CA GLY A 122 -2.78 5.95 -15.58
C GLY A 122 -4.25 6.02 -15.18
N ASP A 123 -5.15 5.85 -16.14
CA ASP A 123 -6.60 5.91 -15.93
C ASP A 123 -7.17 4.65 -15.25
N THR A 124 -6.40 3.59 -15.17
CA THR A 124 -6.81 2.30 -14.59
C THR A 124 -5.82 1.83 -13.53
N PRO A 125 -5.69 2.55 -12.40
CA PRO A 125 -4.76 2.17 -11.36
C PRO A 125 -5.14 0.82 -10.75
N ILE A 126 -4.13 0.08 -10.32
CA ILE A 126 -4.29 -1.20 -9.62
C ILE A 126 -3.53 -1.11 -8.30
N ASP A 127 -4.16 -1.54 -7.22
CA ASP A 127 -3.56 -1.56 -5.90
C ASP A 127 -3.74 -2.92 -5.22
N ARG A 128 -2.63 -3.54 -4.82
CA ARG A 128 -2.62 -4.71 -3.95
C ARG A 128 -2.61 -4.23 -2.51
N ILE A 129 -3.79 -4.10 -1.93
CA ILE A 129 -3.94 -3.63 -0.56
C ILE A 129 -3.43 -4.68 0.41
N HIS A 130 -2.52 -4.28 1.29
CA HIS A 130 -2.02 -5.10 2.38
C HIS A 130 -3.14 -5.49 3.35
N LEU A 131 -3.24 -6.79 3.63
CA LEU A 131 -4.06 -7.31 4.72
C LEU A 131 -3.18 -7.55 5.95
N PRO A 132 -3.69 -7.26 7.15
CA PRO A 132 -2.94 -7.57 8.36
C PRO A 132 -2.79 -9.08 8.53
N MET A 133 -1.73 -9.48 9.20
CA MET A 133 -1.45 -10.86 9.61
C MET A 133 -0.95 -11.81 8.51
N TYR A 134 0.35 -11.91 8.39
CA TYR A 134 1.03 -13.01 7.70
C TYR A 134 1.01 -14.31 8.50
N ARG A 135 0.71 -14.25 9.79
CA ARG A 135 0.58 -15.37 10.72
C ARG A 135 -0.69 -15.24 11.53
N GLN A 136 -1.13 -16.34 12.12
CA GLN A 136 -2.36 -16.35 12.88
C GLN A 136 -2.19 -15.66 14.25
N TYR A 137 -3.02 -14.66 14.48
CA TYR A 137 -3.27 -14.05 15.78
C TYR A 137 -4.74 -14.26 16.16
N CYS A 138 -5.22 -13.61 17.21
CA CYS A 138 -6.63 -13.68 17.52
C CYS A 138 -7.48 -12.88 16.51
N ALA A 139 -8.71 -13.29 16.28
CA ALA A 139 -9.61 -12.66 15.32
C ALA A 139 -9.90 -11.18 15.64
N GLN A 140 -9.93 -10.81 16.93
CA GLN A 140 -10.13 -9.44 17.35
C GLN A 140 -9.00 -8.53 16.88
N ASP A 141 -7.74 -8.97 17.04
CA ASP A 141 -6.58 -8.21 16.58
C ASP A 141 -6.58 -8.06 15.06
N TYR A 142 -7.00 -9.13 14.35
CA TYR A 142 -7.16 -9.06 12.91
C TYR A 142 -8.18 -7.99 12.50
N CYS A 143 -9.39 -8.02 13.06
CA CYS A 143 -10.44 -7.06 12.73
C CYS A 143 -10.01 -5.61 13.04
N TRP A 144 -9.31 -5.41 14.15
CA TRP A 144 -8.81 -4.10 14.51
C TRP A 144 -7.77 -3.60 13.50
N ASN A 145 -6.77 -4.42 13.19
CA ASN A 145 -5.74 -4.07 12.23
C ASN A 145 -6.29 -3.97 10.79
N PHE A 146 -7.32 -4.74 10.44
CA PHE A 146 -7.98 -4.64 9.15
C PHE A 146 -8.60 -3.25 8.94
N ASN A 147 -9.26 -2.71 9.96
CA ASN A 147 -9.78 -1.34 9.88
C ASN A 147 -8.65 -0.30 9.82
N ASP A 148 -7.63 -0.47 10.66
CA ASP A 148 -6.54 0.50 10.79
C ASP A 148 -5.63 0.54 9.55
N VAL A 149 -5.39 -0.58 8.89
CA VAL A 149 -4.52 -0.70 7.73
C VAL A 149 -5.33 -0.78 6.43
N SER A 150 -6.10 -1.85 6.25
CA SER A 150 -6.69 -2.17 4.94
C SER A 150 -7.84 -1.23 4.56
N MET A 151 -8.78 -0.98 5.48
CA MET A 151 -9.88 -0.05 5.24
C MET A 151 -9.40 1.40 5.10
N SER A 152 -8.40 1.79 5.89
CA SER A 152 -7.79 3.12 5.77
C SER A 152 -7.09 3.30 4.43
N THR A 153 -6.33 2.30 3.97
CA THR A 153 -5.74 2.32 2.62
C THR A 153 -6.83 2.39 1.56
N ARG A 154 -7.89 1.57 1.67
CA ARG A 154 -9.01 1.60 0.71
C ARG A 154 -9.67 2.97 0.60
N ALA A 155 -9.76 3.71 1.70
CA ALA A 155 -10.31 5.05 1.71
C ALA A 155 -9.38 6.11 1.07
N LEU A 156 -8.09 5.86 1.00
CA LEU A 156 -7.08 6.76 0.41
C LEU A 156 -6.85 6.52 -1.08
N VAL A 157 -7.13 5.32 -1.58
CA VAL A 157 -6.96 5.02 -3.01
C VAL A 157 -8.12 5.55 -3.84
N PRO A 158 -7.89 5.98 -5.10
CA PRO A 158 -8.96 6.45 -5.99
C PRO A 158 -10.07 5.42 -6.18
N GLU A 159 -11.31 5.88 -6.34
CA GLU A 159 -12.46 4.97 -6.49
C GLU A 159 -12.36 4.06 -7.73
N ASN A 160 -11.78 4.56 -8.80
CA ASN A 160 -11.56 3.80 -10.04
C ASN A 160 -10.39 2.81 -9.97
N THR A 161 -9.78 2.63 -8.80
CA THR A 161 -8.68 1.67 -8.60
C THR A 161 -9.22 0.24 -8.58
N THR A 162 -8.59 -0.63 -9.37
CA THR A 162 -8.77 -2.07 -9.23
C THR A 162 -8.08 -2.53 -7.96
N VAL A 163 -8.86 -2.92 -6.97
CA VAL A 163 -8.36 -3.37 -5.66
C VAL A 163 -8.23 -4.87 -5.65
N LEU A 164 -7.05 -5.35 -5.28
CA LEU A 164 -6.69 -6.76 -5.15
C LEU A 164 -6.04 -6.98 -3.77
N PRO A 165 -6.83 -7.32 -2.74
CA PRO A 165 -6.27 -7.57 -1.41
C PRO A 165 -5.24 -8.70 -1.41
N GLU A 166 -4.22 -8.57 -0.58
CA GLU A 166 -3.16 -9.54 -0.42
C GLU A 166 -3.46 -10.49 0.73
N VAL A 167 -3.64 -11.75 0.43
CA VAL A 167 -3.65 -12.81 1.44
C VAL A 167 -2.31 -13.53 1.39
N GLU A 168 -1.47 -13.26 2.37
CA GLU A 168 -0.13 -13.82 2.47
C GLU A 168 -0.01 -14.68 3.72
N ASN A 169 0.58 -15.85 3.58
CA ASN A 169 0.90 -16.74 4.68
C ASN A 169 2.36 -16.57 5.09
N ALA A 170 2.65 -16.84 6.35
CA ALA A 170 3.97 -16.62 6.90
C ALA A 170 5.08 -17.33 6.14
N MET A 171 6.19 -16.64 6.03
CA MET A 171 7.35 -16.99 5.23
C MET A 171 8.11 -18.23 5.71
N PHE A 172 8.00 -18.62 6.97
CA PHE A 172 8.95 -19.58 7.57
C PHE A 172 8.34 -20.91 7.96
N SER A 173 7.02 -21.04 7.96
CA SER A 173 6.37 -22.29 8.36
C SER A 173 4.97 -22.44 7.76
N PRO A 174 4.65 -23.63 7.21
CA PRO A 174 3.31 -23.94 6.74
C PRO A 174 2.27 -24.00 7.86
N TYR A 175 2.70 -24.06 9.13
CA TYR A 175 1.82 -24.11 10.31
C TYR A 175 1.55 -22.74 10.93
N THR A 176 2.01 -21.67 10.32
CA THR A 176 1.91 -20.33 10.90
C THR A 176 0.49 -19.79 10.87
N LYS A 177 -0.30 -20.21 9.89
CA LYS A 177 -1.70 -19.80 9.72
C LYS A 177 -2.57 -20.98 9.31
N SER A 178 -3.71 -21.16 9.97
CA SER A 178 -4.67 -22.22 9.62
C SER A 178 -5.42 -21.89 8.33
N VAL A 179 -5.92 -22.94 7.67
CA VAL A 179 -6.79 -22.83 6.49
C VAL A 179 -8.03 -22.00 6.81
N SER A 180 -8.63 -22.20 7.98
CA SER A 180 -9.82 -21.44 8.40
C SER A 180 -9.54 -19.96 8.58
N THR A 181 -8.36 -19.57 9.09
CA THR A 181 -7.96 -18.17 9.17
C THR A 181 -7.70 -17.58 7.80
N THR A 182 -7.04 -18.32 6.91
CA THR A 182 -6.81 -17.88 5.52
C THR A 182 -8.15 -17.66 4.81
N ARG A 183 -9.10 -18.59 4.93
CA ARG A 183 -10.46 -18.45 4.42
C ARG A 183 -11.14 -17.19 4.98
N PHE A 184 -11.09 -17.00 6.29
CA PHE A 184 -11.63 -15.80 6.94
C PHE A 184 -11.03 -14.50 6.40
N GLN A 185 -9.71 -14.48 6.12
CA GLN A 185 -9.06 -13.32 5.50
C GLN A 185 -9.58 -13.05 4.08
N VAL A 186 -9.76 -14.10 3.26
CA VAL A 186 -10.34 -13.96 1.93
C VAL A 186 -11.76 -13.41 2.01
N GLU A 187 -12.61 -14.00 2.85
CA GLU A 187 -14.01 -13.58 3.02
C GLU A 187 -14.12 -12.14 3.57
N SER A 188 -13.34 -11.79 4.60
CA SER A 188 -13.36 -10.45 5.16
C SER A 188 -12.82 -9.38 4.20
N SER A 189 -11.92 -9.75 3.30
CA SER A 189 -11.38 -8.82 2.30
C SER A 189 -12.44 -8.28 1.33
N LEU A 190 -13.60 -8.95 1.22
CA LEU A 190 -14.74 -8.47 0.43
C LEU A 190 -15.26 -7.11 0.89
N ALA A 191 -15.04 -6.74 2.16
CA ALA A 191 -15.37 -5.40 2.66
C ALA A 191 -14.60 -4.27 1.95
N LEU A 192 -13.47 -4.58 1.31
CA LEU A 192 -12.71 -3.62 0.49
C LEU A 192 -13.31 -3.41 -0.90
N LEU A 193 -14.37 -4.14 -1.25
CA LEU A 193 -14.99 -4.19 -2.59
C LEU A 193 -13.93 -4.49 -3.68
N PRO A 194 -13.25 -5.63 -3.57
CA PRO A 194 -12.18 -5.99 -4.49
C PRO A 194 -12.72 -6.45 -5.85
N LYS A 195 -11.83 -6.53 -6.84
CA LYS A 195 -12.11 -7.18 -8.14
C LYS A 195 -11.42 -8.54 -8.26
N GLY A 196 -10.78 -9.00 -7.22
CA GLY A 196 -10.10 -10.27 -7.10
C GLY A 196 -9.26 -10.28 -5.83
N VAL A 197 -8.48 -11.31 -5.61
CA VAL A 197 -7.59 -11.46 -4.46
C VAL A 197 -6.24 -11.98 -4.95
N THR A 198 -5.16 -11.46 -4.43
CA THR A 198 -3.82 -12.03 -4.61
C THR A 198 -3.52 -12.98 -3.47
N LEU A 199 -3.03 -14.15 -3.80
CA LEU A 199 -2.80 -15.24 -2.85
C LEU A 199 -1.31 -15.63 -2.87
N ASP A 200 -0.65 -15.47 -1.74
CA ASP A 200 0.63 -16.09 -1.45
C ASP A 200 0.44 -17.11 -0.34
N LEU A 201 0.17 -18.35 -0.74
CA LEU A 201 -0.06 -19.49 0.15
C LEU A 201 1.14 -20.44 0.18
N ASP A 202 2.21 -20.04 -0.49
CA ASP A 202 3.43 -20.80 -0.57
C ASP A 202 4.25 -20.72 0.73
N CYS A 203 5.02 -21.74 0.97
CA CYS A 203 6.00 -21.75 2.04
C CYS A 203 7.36 -21.34 1.49
N PHE A 204 7.86 -20.18 1.86
CA PHE A 204 9.16 -19.67 1.40
C PHE A 204 10.35 -20.52 1.83
N ALA A 205 10.14 -21.51 2.70
CA ALA A 205 11.14 -22.54 2.99
C ALA A 205 11.33 -23.58 1.85
N GLY A 206 10.66 -23.39 0.72
CA GLY A 206 10.84 -24.22 -0.48
C GLY A 206 9.91 -25.43 -0.58
N ASN A 207 8.90 -25.53 0.27
CA ASN A 207 7.97 -26.66 0.25
C ASN A 207 6.77 -26.47 -0.70
N GLY A 208 6.64 -25.30 -1.31
CA GLY A 208 5.53 -24.98 -2.19
C GLY A 208 4.18 -24.94 -1.47
N ILE A 209 3.10 -25.02 -2.26
CA ILE A 209 1.74 -25.18 -1.73
C ILE A 209 1.51 -26.67 -1.46
N VAL A 210 1.47 -27.04 -0.19
CA VAL A 210 1.32 -28.42 0.24
C VAL A 210 -0.15 -28.81 0.26
N ALA A 211 -0.53 -29.81 -0.55
CA ALA A 211 -1.92 -30.22 -0.74
C ALA A 211 -2.60 -30.67 0.57
N GLU A 212 -1.84 -31.28 1.49
CA GLU A 212 -2.32 -31.77 2.78
C GLU A 212 -2.87 -30.65 3.69
N PHE A 213 -2.46 -29.40 3.47
CA PHE A 213 -2.99 -28.27 4.25
C PHE A 213 -4.39 -27.84 3.83
N GLY A 214 -4.91 -28.33 2.69
CA GLY A 214 -6.28 -28.14 2.28
C GLY A 214 -6.67 -26.75 1.79
N TYR A 215 -5.72 -25.87 1.49
CA TYR A 215 -6.00 -24.53 0.96
C TYR A 215 -6.80 -24.57 -0.35
N GLY A 216 -6.44 -25.48 -1.26
CA GLY A 216 -7.16 -25.66 -2.52
C GLY A 216 -8.63 -26.02 -2.33
N ASN A 217 -8.92 -26.93 -1.39
CA ASN A 217 -10.29 -27.32 -1.05
C ASN A 217 -11.08 -26.15 -0.45
N ALA A 218 -10.50 -25.44 0.51
CA ALA A 218 -11.13 -24.29 1.15
C ALA A 218 -11.44 -23.16 0.15
N LEU A 219 -10.54 -22.89 -0.79
CA LEU A 219 -10.78 -21.91 -1.85
C LEU A 219 -11.86 -22.38 -2.83
N ALA A 220 -11.89 -23.67 -3.16
CA ALA A 220 -12.93 -24.24 -4.02
C ALA A 220 -14.32 -24.14 -3.39
N GLU A 221 -14.44 -24.38 -2.08
CA GLU A 221 -15.72 -24.26 -1.34
C GLU A 221 -16.30 -22.85 -1.36
N ILE A 222 -15.47 -21.81 -1.33
CA ILE A 222 -15.95 -20.41 -1.29
C ILE A 222 -15.98 -19.73 -2.65
N LYS A 223 -15.48 -20.38 -3.70
CA LYS A 223 -15.33 -19.79 -5.04
C LYS A 223 -16.64 -19.21 -5.59
N ASP A 224 -17.73 -19.97 -5.51
CA ASP A 224 -19.01 -19.53 -6.04
C ASP A 224 -19.58 -18.33 -5.26
N TYR A 225 -19.40 -18.34 -3.95
CA TYR A 225 -19.76 -17.21 -3.10
C TYR A 225 -18.95 -15.95 -3.45
N LEU A 226 -17.63 -16.08 -3.64
CA LEU A 226 -16.77 -14.96 -4.03
C LEU A 226 -17.18 -14.41 -5.40
N ASN A 227 -17.43 -15.28 -6.37
CA ASN A 227 -17.87 -14.86 -7.70
C ASN A 227 -19.23 -14.14 -7.64
N ALA A 228 -20.20 -14.69 -6.91
CA ALA A 228 -21.51 -14.05 -6.73
C ALA A 228 -21.40 -12.67 -6.07
N PHE A 229 -20.47 -12.49 -5.14
CA PHE A 229 -20.21 -11.19 -4.55
C PHE A 229 -19.60 -10.21 -5.57
N LEU A 230 -18.62 -10.66 -6.37
CA LEU A 230 -17.98 -9.81 -7.39
C LEU A 230 -18.96 -9.39 -8.49
N ASP A 231 -19.93 -10.25 -8.81
CA ASP A 231 -20.98 -9.97 -9.82
C ASP A 231 -21.95 -8.84 -9.37
N LEU A 232 -22.01 -8.52 -8.08
CA LEU A 232 -22.79 -7.38 -7.58
C LEU A 232 -22.24 -6.02 -8.05
N ASP A 233 -21.00 -5.98 -8.51
CA ASP A 233 -20.30 -4.78 -8.99
C ASP A 233 -20.46 -3.53 -8.09
N LEU A 234 -20.39 -3.74 -6.80
CA LEU A 234 -20.55 -2.68 -5.81
C LEU A 234 -19.43 -1.66 -5.90
N ARG A 235 -19.77 -0.39 -5.62
CA ARG A 235 -18.82 0.71 -5.55
C ARG A 235 -18.69 1.21 -4.12
N PHE A 236 -17.50 1.66 -3.75
CA PHE A 236 -17.24 2.17 -2.42
C PHE A 236 -18.12 3.38 -2.08
N SER A 237 -18.37 4.26 -3.07
CA SER A 237 -19.27 5.42 -2.94
C SER A 237 -20.75 5.08 -2.70
N GLN A 238 -21.16 3.82 -2.94
CA GLN A 238 -22.53 3.36 -2.70
C GLN A 238 -22.75 2.86 -1.28
N LEU A 239 -21.67 2.69 -0.49
CA LEU A 239 -21.79 2.28 0.90
C LEU A 239 -22.46 3.38 1.72
N THR A 240 -23.39 2.99 2.57
CA THR A 240 -24.12 3.89 3.47
C THR A 240 -23.93 3.47 4.92
N GLY A 241 -24.16 4.39 5.84
CA GLY A 241 -24.01 4.15 7.28
C GLY A 241 -23.22 5.26 7.97
N ILE A 242 -22.49 4.89 9.00
CA ILE A 242 -21.63 5.83 9.73
C ILE A 242 -20.36 6.08 8.93
N SER A 243 -20.14 7.33 8.54
CA SER A 243 -18.94 7.73 7.80
C SER A 243 -17.81 8.05 8.75
N VAL A 244 -16.63 7.49 8.48
CA VAL A 244 -15.37 7.84 9.16
C VAL A 244 -14.49 8.59 8.19
N LEU A 245 -14.10 9.80 8.56
CA LEU A 245 -13.19 10.60 7.73
C LEU A 245 -11.76 10.08 7.89
N VAL A 246 -11.17 9.65 6.80
CA VAL A 246 -9.75 9.29 6.71
C VAL A 246 -9.04 10.33 5.84
N SER A 247 -7.92 10.84 6.32
CA SER A 247 -7.08 11.78 5.59
C SER A 247 -5.63 11.33 5.67
N GLU A 248 -4.89 11.52 4.59
CA GLU A 248 -3.43 11.29 4.55
C GLU A 248 -2.71 12.07 5.67
N ASP A 249 -3.23 13.24 6.04
CA ASP A 249 -2.64 14.10 7.07
C ASP A 249 -2.88 13.62 8.51
N VAL A 250 -3.86 12.76 8.75
CA VAL A 250 -4.15 12.23 10.10
C VAL A 250 -2.95 11.48 10.65
N PHE A 251 -2.31 10.68 9.82
CA PHE A 251 -1.14 9.90 10.21
C PHE A 251 0.12 10.76 10.42
N LEU A 252 0.18 11.95 9.83
CA LEU A 252 1.28 12.90 10.01
C LEU A 252 1.29 13.56 11.40
N ARG A 253 0.16 13.56 12.09
CA ARG A 253 -0.03 14.24 13.38
C ARG A 253 0.01 13.32 14.58
N SER A 254 0.02 12.01 14.35
CA SER A 254 -0.18 11.00 15.41
C SER A 254 1.09 10.66 16.22
N LYS A 255 2.20 11.41 16.07
CA LYS A 255 3.41 11.23 16.92
C LYS A 255 4.06 12.55 17.27
#